data_4d05fb29ad862193ca1eab3ce1444c47
#
_entry.id   4d05fb29ad862193ca1eab3ce1444c47
#
_cell.length_a   1.000
_cell.length_b   1.000
_cell.length_c   1.000
_cell.angle_alpha   90.00
_cell.angle_beta   90.00
_cell.angle_gamma   90.00
#
_symmetry.space_group_name_H-M   'P 1'
#
loop_
_entity.id
_entity.type
_entity.pdbx_description
1 polymer ?
#
loop_
_entity_poly.entity_id
_entity_poly.type
_entity_poly.pdbx_seq_one_letter_code
_entity_poly.pdbx_strand_id
1 'polypeptide(L)'
;MKIVSFNINGLRARPHQLAALIEKHQPDVIGLQETKVHDEQFPLAEVQALGYHVYFHGQKGHYGVALLSRQEPLALHKGFATDEEDAQRRFIWGTFADANGVPVTIMNGYFPQGESRDHPTKFPAKERFYSDLQQLLESQFKNDQPLVVMGDVNISPEDCDIGIGPDNMKRWLKTGKCSFLPEEREWMARLKNWGLTDSFRHLNPEVADVFSWFDYRSRGFEDQPKRGLRIDVILASHGLLPRVKAAGVDYELRGMEKPSDHAPIWLELS
;
A
#
# COMPACT_ATOMS: atom_id res chain seq x y z
N MET A 1 1.89 4.35 17.98
CA MET A 1 1.47 4.91 16.67
C MET A 1 0.84 3.81 15.86
N LYS A 2 -0.33 4.06 15.30
CA LYS A 2 -1.02 3.10 14.43
C LYS A 2 -1.15 3.64 13.01
N ILE A 3 -0.75 2.84 12.04
CA ILE A 3 -0.71 3.20 10.62
C ILE A 3 -1.58 2.22 9.86
N VAL A 4 -2.41 2.72 8.95
CA VAL A 4 -3.26 1.90 8.09
C VAL A 4 -2.97 2.24 6.64
N SER A 5 -2.91 1.22 5.79
CA SER A 5 -2.83 1.35 4.34
C SER A 5 -4.06 0.69 3.72
N PHE A 6 -4.72 1.37 2.80
CA PHE A 6 -5.94 0.87 2.18
C PHE A 6 -6.08 1.31 0.72
N ASN A 7 -6.06 0.35 -0.19
CA ASN A 7 -6.52 0.60 -1.55
C ASN A 7 -8.05 0.61 -1.53
N ILE A 8 -8.63 1.79 -1.52
CA ILE A 8 -10.09 1.99 -1.35
C ILE A 8 -10.88 1.77 -2.64
N ASN A 9 -10.19 1.66 -3.77
CA ASN A 9 -10.81 1.46 -5.08
C ASN A 9 -11.98 2.41 -5.34
N GLY A 10 -11.71 3.70 -5.25
CA GLY A 10 -12.70 4.76 -5.42
C GLY A 10 -13.21 5.32 -4.09
N LEU A 11 -12.65 6.45 -3.66
CA LEU A 11 -13.00 7.08 -2.40
C LEU A 11 -14.47 7.51 -2.34
N ARG A 12 -14.98 8.09 -3.43
CA ARG A 12 -16.37 8.58 -3.49
C ARG A 12 -17.41 7.45 -3.52
N ALA A 13 -16.99 6.25 -3.93
CA ALA A 13 -17.85 5.06 -3.93
C ALA A 13 -17.87 4.35 -2.56
N ARG A 14 -16.88 4.61 -1.70
CA ARG A 14 -16.67 3.85 -0.46
C ARG A 14 -16.40 4.72 0.78
N PRO A 15 -17.15 5.83 0.97
CA PRO A 15 -17.00 6.63 2.19
C PRO A 15 -17.34 5.83 3.45
N HIS A 16 -18.25 4.87 3.35
CA HIS A 16 -18.63 3.98 4.44
C HIS A 16 -17.48 3.10 4.92
N GLN A 17 -16.60 2.68 4.02
CA GLN A 17 -15.43 1.89 4.40
C GLN A 17 -14.38 2.73 5.10
N LEU A 18 -14.13 3.95 4.64
CA LEU A 18 -13.21 4.86 5.33
C LEU A 18 -13.70 5.18 6.74
N ALA A 19 -14.99 5.49 6.90
CA ALA A 19 -15.58 5.74 8.21
C ALA A 19 -15.46 4.54 9.15
N ALA A 20 -15.75 3.34 8.66
CA ALA A 20 -15.64 2.11 9.44
C ALA A 20 -14.19 1.81 9.85
N LEU A 21 -13.24 2.04 8.95
CA LEU A 21 -11.81 1.89 9.23
C LEU A 21 -11.36 2.81 10.36
N ILE A 22 -11.77 4.07 10.31
CA ILE A 22 -11.42 5.07 11.32
C ILE A 22 -12.05 4.71 12.67
N GLU A 23 -13.32 4.34 12.68
CA GLU A 23 -14.03 3.96 13.90
C GLU A 23 -13.36 2.78 14.59
N LYS A 24 -13.01 1.75 13.84
CA LYS A 24 -12.42 0.50 14.35
C LYS A 24 -10.97 0.68 14.80
N HIS A 25 -10.15 1.30 13.96
CA HIS A 25 -8.70 1.32 14.17
C HIS A 25 -8.18 2.57 14.85
N GLN A 26 -8.91 3.69 14.78
CA GLN A 26 -8.45 4.98 15.30
C GLN A 26 -6.99 5.28 14.91
N PRO A 27 -6.61 5.18 13.63
CA PRO A 27 -5.22 5.28 13.25
C PRO A 27 -4.68 6.71 13.38
N ASP A 28 -3.38 6.81 13.59
CA ASP A 28 -2.67 8.10 13.57
C ASP A 28 -2.45 8.59 12.14
N VAL A 29 -2.15 7.65 11.22
CA VAL A 29 -1.94 7.94 9.79
C VAL A 29 -2.61 6.88 8.94
N ILE A 30 -3.28 7.32 7.88
CA ILE A 30 -3.91 6.46 6.89
C ILE A 30 -3.35 6.82 5.51
N GLY A 31 -2.85 5.82 4.80
CA GLY A 31 -2.52 5.93 3.38
C GLY A 31 -3.60 5.29 2.53
N LEU A 32 -4.16 6.06 1.59
CA LEU A 32 -5.14 5.56 0.64
C LEU A 32 -4.53 5.46 -0.74
N GLN A 33 -4.92 4.43 -1.48
CA GLN A 33 -4.56 4.24 -2.89
C GLN A 33 -5.83 4.10 -3.71
N GLU A 34 -5.74 4.38 -4.99
CA GLU A 34 -6.87 4.41 -5.94
C GLU A 34 -8.04 5.26 -5.44
N THR A 35 -7.75 6.51 -5.08
CA THR A 35 -8.82 7.45 -4.69
C THR A 35 -9.75 7.77 -5.86
N LYS A 36 -9.26 7.69 -7.10
CA LYS A 36 -10.02 7.85 -8.37
C LYS A 36 -10.80 9.16 -8.44
N VAL A 37 -10.24 10.22 -7.90
CA VAL A 37 -10.88 11.54 -7.91
C VAL A 37 -9.85 12.62 -8.20
N HIS A 38 -10.23 13.55 -9.08
CA HIS A 38 -9.43 14.74 -9.36
C HIS A 38 -9.33 15.62 -8.10
N ASP A 39 -8.20 16.30 -7.92
CA ASP A 39 -7.96 17.13 -6.73
C ASP A 39 -9.06 18.18 -6.50
N GLU A 40 -9.56 18.79 -7.57
CA GLU A 40 -10.63 19.78 -7.49
C GLU A 40 -11.98 19.20 -7.02
N GLN A 41 -12.18 17.90 -7.14
CA GLN A 41 -13.40 17.19 -6.77
C GLN A 41 -13.22 16.30 -5.56
N PHE A 42 -12.05 16.35 -4.92
CA PHE A 42 -11.79 15.59 -3.73
C PHE A 42 -12.78 15.98 -2.62
N PRO A 43 -13.44 15.02 -1.95
CA PRO A 43 -14.44 15.31 -0.91
C PRO A 43 -13.77 15.74 0.40
N LEU A 44 -13.07 16.88 0.37
CA LEU A 44 -12.20 17.34 1.44
C LEU A 44 -12.95 17.57 2.75
N ALA A 45 -14.07 18.30 2.68
CA ALA A 45 -14.83 18.65 3.88
C ALA A 45 -15.37 17.39 4.59
N GLU A 46 -15.89 16.43 3.85
CA GLU A 46 -16.42 15.17 4.37
C GLU A 46 -15.32 14.32 5.03
N VAL A 47 -14.15 14.27 4.43
CA VAL A 47 -13.02 13.50 4.98
C VAL A 47 -12.45 14.21 6.20
N GLN A 48 -12.28 15.53 6.16
CA GLN A 48 -11.85 16.33 7.32
C GLN A 48 -12.80 16.20 8.51
N ALA A 49 -14.10 16.06 8.25
CA ALA A 49 -15.12 15.87 9.28
C ALA A 49 -14.91 14.57 10.09
N LEU A 50 -14.14 13.61 9.57
CA LEU A 50 -13.77 12.40 10.28
C LEU A 50 -12.64 12.62 11.31
N GLY A 51 -12.11 13.84 11.41
CA GLY A 51 -11.12 14.22 12.42
C GLY A 51 -9.67 14.12 11.96
N TYR A 52 -9.41 14.27 10.66
CA TYR A 52 -8.07 14.15 10.08
C TYR A 52 -7.68 15.38 9.27
N HIS A 53 -6.39 15.66 9.28
CA HIS A 53 -5.76 16.49 8.26
C HIS A 53 -5.62 15.65 6.99
N VAL A 54 -5.90 16.22 5.84
CA VAL A 54 -6.03 15.47 4.58
C VAL A 54 -5.12 16.05 3.51
N TYR A 55 -4.28 15.20 2.95
CA TYR A 55 -3.36 15.53 1.86
C TYR A 55 -3.57 14.54 0.73
N PHE A 56 -3.63 15.01 -0.50
CA PHE A 56 -3.97 14.15 -1.63
C PHE A 56 -3.23 14.56 -2.89
N HIS A 57 -3.06 13.61 -3.79
CA HIS A 57 -2.41 13.76 -5.07
C HIS A 57 -3.16 12.86 -6.06
N GLY A 58 -4.17 13.43 -6.71
CA GLY A 58 -5.12 12.70 -7.52
C GLY A 58 -5.27 13.22 -8.93
N GLN A 59 -5.94 12.43 -9.76
CA GLN A 59 -6.27 12.74 -11.13
C GLN A 59 -7.62 12.13 -11.50
N LYS A 60 -8.21 12.56 -12.59
CA LYS A 60 -9.55 12.16 -12.99
C LYS A 60 -9.63 10.66 -13.30
N GLY A 61 -10.58 9.99 -12.68
CA GLY A 61 -11.05 8.66 -13.04
C GLY A 61 -10.17 7.47 -12.63
N HIS A 62 -8.87 7.65 -12.53
CA HIS A 62 -7.92 6.60 -12.24
C HIS A 62 -6.86 7.07 -11.25
N TYR A 63 -6.16 6.11 -10.62
CA TYR A 63 -5.04 6.40 -9.73
C TYR A 63 -5.44 7.26 -8.53
N GLY A 64 -4.51 8.05 -8.05
CA GLY A 64 -4.72 8.94 -6.91
C GLY A 64 -4.35 8.29 -5.58
N VAL A 65 -3.65 9.05 -4.77
CA VAL A 65 -3.20 8.66 -3.43
C VAL A 65 -3.52 9.76 -2.43
N ALA A 66 -3.67 9.39 -1.16
CA ALA A 66 -3.89 10.34 -0.08
C ALA A 66 -3.21 9.90 1.21
N LEU A 67 -2.87 10.88 2.04
CA LEU A 67 -2.45 10.67 3.42
C LEU A 67 -3.40 11.45 4.32
N LEU A 68 -3.95 10.75 5.31
CA LEU A 68 -4.77 11.32 6.36
C LEU A 68 -4.02 11.17 7.68
N SER A 69 -3.92 12.24 8.46
CA SER A 69 -3.21 12.19 9.75
C SER A 69 -3.93 12.97 10.82
N ARG A 70 -3.81 12.52 12.08
CA ARG A 70 -4.38 13.24 13.22
C ARG A 70 -3.64 14.53 13.52
N GLN A 71 -2.36 14.58 13.22
CA GLN A 71 -1.52 15.76 13.37
C GLN A 71 -1.00 16.20 12.01
N GLU A 72 -0.73 17.49 11.87
CA GLU A 72 -0.10 18.01 10.66
C GLU A 72 1.28 17.38 10.46
N PRO A 73 1.67 17.07 9.22
CA PRO A 73 3.00 16.55 8.93
C PRO A 73 4.08 17.62 9.15
N LEU A 74 5.26 17.19 9.55
CA LEU A 74 6.46 18.03 9.60
C LEU A 74 6.98 18.35 8.20
N ALA A 75 6.75 17.45 7.25
CA ALA A 75 7.08 17.60 5.83
C ALA A 75 6.11 16.77 5.00
N LEU A 76 5.81 17.23 3.79
CA LEU A 76 4.93 16.53 2.84
C LEU A 76 5.46 16.68 1.42
N HIS A 77 5.45 15.58 0.67
CA HIS A 77 5.90 15.53 -0.72
C HIS A 77 4.92 14.73 -1.57
N LYS A 78 4.69 15.19 -2.79
CA LYS A 78 3.78 14.56 -3.76
C LYS A 78 4.58 14.15 -4.99
N GLY A 79 4.51 12.85 -5.34
CA GLY A 79 5.23 12.30 -6.47
C GLY A 79 6.72 12.13 -6.23
N PHE A 80 7.42 11.71 -7.28
CA PHE A 80 8.89 11.67 -7.33
C PHE A 80 9.42 12.93 -7.99
N ALA A 81 10.64 13.33 -7.64
CA ALA A 81 11.28 14.47 -8.27
C ALA A 81 11.48 14.31 -9.79
N THR A 82 11.50 13.06 -10.25
CA THR A 82 11.61 12.68 -11.67
C THR A 82 10.29 12.64 -12.41
N ASP A 83 9.16 12.86 -11.73
CA ASP A 83 7.85 12.82 -12.37
C ASP A 83 7.68 13.98 -13.35
N GLU A 84 7.21 13.65 -14.56
CA GLU A 84 6.77 14.64 -15.52
C GLU A 84 5.40 15.22 -15.13
N GLU A 85 4.98 16.31 -15.75
CA GLU A 85 3.73 16.99 -15.44
C GLU A 85 2.50 16.08 -15.60
N ASP A 86 2.54 15.19 -16.59
CA ASP A 86 1.49 14.23 -16.89
C ASP A 86 1.66 12.86 -16.23
N ALA A 87 2.62 12.71 -15.32
CA ALA A 87 2.85 11.46 -14.62
C ALA A 87 1.60 11.01 -13.85
N GLN A 88 1.37 9.71 -13.83
CA GLN A 88 0.29 9.12 -13.03
C GLN A 88 0.54 9.39 -11.56
N ARG A 89 -0.50 9.83 -10.85
CA ARG A 89 -0.39 10.26 -9.47
C ARG A 89 -0.55 9.07 -8.51
N ARG A 90 0.59 8.49 -8.16
CA ARG A 90 0.68 7.20 -7.47
C ARG A 90 1.46 7.25 -6.16
N PHE A 91 2.07 8.39 -5.81
CA PHE A 91 2.99 8.45 -4.67
C PHE A 91 2.83 9.75 -3.90
N ILE A 92 2.74 9.62 -2.58
CA ILE A 92 2.69 10.73 -1.63
C ILE A 92 3.38 10.29 -0.35
N TRP A 93 4.24 11.12 0.21
CA TRP A 93 4.90 10.80 1.47
C TRP A 93 5.04 12.00 2.37
N GLY A 94 5.14 11.75 3.66
CA GLY A 94 5.30 12.79 4.65
C GLY A 94 6.04 12.27 5.88
N THR A 95 6.41 13.21 6.74
CA THR A 95 7.05 12.93 8.02
C THR A 95 6.12 13.41 9.12
N PHE A 96 5.84 12.53 10.08
CA PHE A 96 4.87 12.76 11.15
C PHE A 96 5.54 12.54 12.50
N ALA A 97 5.29 13.41 13.46
CA ALA A 97 5.75 13.19 14.83
C ALA A 97 4.88 12.13 15.51
N ASP A 98 5.53 11.17 16.18
CA ASP A 98 4.81 10.25 17.06
C ASP A 98 4.47 10.92 18.41
N ALA A 99 3.87 10.16 19.33
CA ALA A 99 3.49 10.66 20.66
C ALA A 99 4.65 11.23 21.47
N ASN A 100 5.88 10.82 21.16
CA ASN A 100 7.10 11.27 21.84
C ASN A 100 7.84 12.38 21.04
N GLY A 101 7.24 12.85 19.95
CA GLY A 101 7.86 13.83 19.06
C GLY A 101 8.90 13.27 18.10
N VAL A 102 9.04 11.95 18.02
CA VAL A 102 10.01 11.32 17.10
C VAL A 102 9.45 11.34 15.69
N PRO A 103 10.20 11.88 14.70
CA PRO A 103 9.77 11.89 13.31
C PRO A 103 9.75 10.48 12.73
N VAL A 104 8.62 10.12 12.11
CA VAL A 104 8.44 8.87 11.35
C VAL A 104 8.06 9.24 9.92
N THR A 105 8.86 8.85 8.95
CA THR A 105 8.56 9.07 7.53
C THR A 105 7.65 7.95 7.03
N ILE A 106 6.55 8.33 6.39
CA ILE A 106 5.57 7.39 5.84
C ILE A 106 5.40 7.64 4.36
N MET A 107 5.82 6.68 3.55
CA MET A 107 5.72 6.69 2.10
C MET A 107 4.55 5.82 1.69
N ASN A 108 3.57 6.41 0.99
CA ASN A 108 2.35 5.77 0.55
C ASN A 108 2.32 5.70 -0.98
N GLY A 109 2.29 4.49 -1.53
CA GLY A 109 2.32 4.26 -2.96
C GLY A 109 1.21 3.37 -3.48
N TYR A 110 0.71 3.74 -4.66
CA TYR A 110 -0.06 2.87 -5.54
C TYR A 110 0.85 2.45 -6.70
N PHE A 111 1.55 1.35 -6.51
CA PHE A 111 2.54 0.85 -7.47
C PHE A 111 1.84 0.33 -8.72
N PRO A 112 2.37 0.56 -9.92
CA PRO A 112 1.74 0.06 -11.13
C PRO A 112 1.56 -1.46 -11.11
N GLN A 113 0.43 -1.93 -11.64
CA GLN A 113 0.13 -3.36 -11.70
C GLN A 113 0.99 -4.08 -12.74
N GLY A 114 1.30 -3.41 -13.85
CA GLY A 114 2.24 -3.91 -14.86
C GLY A 114 1.65 -4.85 -15.91
N GLU A 115 0.51 -5.43 -15.66
CA GLU A 115 -0.25 -6.35 -16.51
C GLU A 115 0.53 -7.64 -16.83
N SER A 116 1.52 -7.59 -17.71
CA SER A 116 2.37 -8.73 -18.02
C SER A 116 3.77 -8.26 -18.43
N ARG A 117 4.74 -9.18 -18.33
CA ARG A 117 6.13 -8.93 -18.76
C ARG A 117 6.23 -8.33 -20.17
N ASP A 118 5.33 -8.69 -21.04
CA ASP A 118 5.35 -8.26 -22.44
C ASP A 118 4.59 -6.97 -22.71
N HIS A 119 3.93 -6.40 -21.72
CA HIS A 119 3.19 -5.16 -21.93
C HIS A 119 4.15 -3.99 -22.22
N PRO A 120 3.99 -3.28 -23.35
CA PRO A 120 5.00 -2.34 -23.83
C PRO A 120 5.15 -1.08 -22.97
N THR A 121 4.14 -0.71 -22.18
CA THR A 121 4.16 0.51 -21.38
C THR A 121 3.95 0.26 -19.89
N LYS A 122 3.03 -0.63 -19.51
CA LYS A 122 2.66 -0.86 -18.10
C LYS A 122 3.76 -1.57 -17.32
N PHE A 123 4.41 -2.56 -17.90
CA PHE A 123 5.49 -3.26 -17.23
C PHE A 123 6.73 -2.39 -17.03
N PRO A 124 7.22 -1.66 -18.07
CA PRO A 124 8.28 -0.69 -17.85
C PRO A 124 7.95 0.40 -16.82
N ALA A 125 6.69 0.84 -16.77
CA ALA A 125 6.25 1.81 -15.76
C ALA A 125 6.35 1.27 -14.34
N LYS A 126 6.03 -0.01 -14.14
CA LYS A 126 6.18 -0.69 -12.84
C LYS A 126 7.64 -0.76 -12.42
N GLU A 127 8.51 -1.21 -13.31
CA GLU A 127 9.96 -1.26 -13.07
C GLU A 127 10.52 0.12 -12.71
N ARG A 128 10.11 1.17 -13.44
CA ARG A 128 10.53 2.55 -13.18
C ARG A 128 10.08 3.03 -11.81
N PHE A 129 8.85 2.72 -11.41
CA PHE A 129 8.34 3.10 -10.09
C PHE A 129 9.20 2.51 -8.97
N TYR A 130 9.53 1.23 -9.05
CA TYR A 130 10.42 0.56 -8.09
C TYR A 130 11.83 1.16 -8.11
N SER A 131 12.34 1.50 -9.29
CA SER A 131 13.65 2.14 -9.45
C SER A 131 13.68 3.55 -8.86
N ASP A 132 12.64 4.34 -9.11
CA ASP A 132 12.54 5.71 -8.57
C ASP A 132 12.44 5.68 -7.04
N LEU A 133 11.68 4.76 -6.48
CA LEU A 133 11.59 4.56 -5.04
C LEU A 133 12.93 4.14 -4.45
N GLN A 134 13.61 3.17 -5.07
CA GLN A 134 14.94 2.73 -4.65
C GLN A 134 15.93 3.88 -4.62
N GLN A 135 15.93 4.70 -5.66
CA GLN A 135 16.81 5.86 -5.76
C GLN A 135 16.50 6.93 -4.70
N LEU A 136 15.22 7.16 -4.42
CA LEU A 136 14.80 8.09 -3.37
C LEU A 136 15.33 7.64 -2.01
N LEU A 137 15.18 6.36 -1.69
CA LEU A 137 15.67 5.79 -0.42
C LEU A 137 17.19 5.90 -0.32
N GLU A 138 17.90 5.48 -1.36
CA GLU A 138 19.38 5.47 -1.36
C GLU A 138 19.98 6.86 -1.32
N SER A 139 19.35 7.86 -1.96
CA SER A 139 19.89 9.21 -2.06
C SER A 139 19.53 10.13 -0.90
N GLN A 140 18.39 9.94 -0.25
CA GLN A 140 17.86 10.90 0.73
C GLN A 140 17.63 10.33 2.12
N PHE A 141 17.71 9.02 2.30
CA PHE A 141 17.37 8.36 3.56
C PHE A 141 18.47 7.40 4.00
N LYS A 142 18.45 7.06 5.29
CA LYS A 142 19.24 5.98 5.88
C LYS A 142 18.31 4.96 6.50
N ASN A 143 18.70 3.69 6.48
CA ASN A 143 17.86 2.62 6.99
C ASN A 143 17.71 2.59 8.50
N ASP A 144 18.52 3.34 9.24
CA ASP A 144 18.41 3.52 10.70
C ASP A 144 17.43 4.63 11.09
N GLN A 145 16.91 5.41 10.12
CA GLN A 145 15.87 6.39 10.36
C GLN A 145 14.50 5.69 10.44
N PRO A 146 13.59 6.13 11.34
CA PRO A 146 12.23 5.60 11.39
C PRO A 146 11.47 5.90 10.10
N LEU A 147 11.21 4.86 9.31
CA LEU A 147 10.60 5.00 7.99
C LEU A 147 9.73 3.79 7.65
N VAL A 148 8.62 4.07 7.00
CA VAL A 148 7.69 3.08 6.45
C VAL A 148 7.52 3.33 4.96
N VAL A 149 7.60 2.27 4.17
CA VAL A 149 7.11 2.23 2.79
C VAL A 149 5.89 1.32 2.77
N MET A 150 4.75 1.84 2.37
CA MET A 150 3.51 1.08 2.38
C MET A 150 2.65 1.33 1.15
N GLY A 151 1.70 0.47 0.94
CA GLY A 151 0.66 0.64 -0.05
C GLY A 151 0.34 -0.64 -0.79
N ASP A 152 -0.34 -0.45 -1.91
CA ASP A 152 -0.58 -1.50 -2.89
C ASP A 152 0.67 -1.63 -3.76
N VAL A 153 1.51 -2.58 -3.42
CA VAL A 153 2.80 -2.80 -4.11
C VAL A 153 2.66 -3.68 -5.34
N ASN A 154 1.48 -4.24 -5.56
CA ASN A 154 1.18 -5.12 -6.69
C ASN A 154 2.18 -6.28 -6.87
N ILE A 155 2.82 -6.70 -5.79
CA ILE A 155 3.72 -7.85 -5.74
C ILE A 155 3.37 -8.69 -4.52
N SER A 156 3.23 -10.01 -4.73
CA SER A 156 3.24 -10.99 -3.65
C SER A 156 4.69 -11.34 -3.32
N PRO A 157 5.24 -10.89 -2.17
CA PRO A 157 6.68 -11.00 -1.91
C PRO A 157 7.21 -12.43 -1.83
N GLU A 158 6.39 -13.36 -1.32
CA GLU A 158 6.78 -14.74 -1.08
C GLU A 158 5.71 -15.72 -1.58
N ASP A 159 6.05 -16.98 -1.73
CA ASP A 159 5.10 -18.00 -2.20
C ASP A 159 3.92 -18.17 -1.26
N CYS A 160 4.11 -18.01 0.04
CA CYS A 160 3.02 -18.05 1.02
C CYS A 160 2.02 -16.89 0.89
N ASP A 161 2.35 -15.87 0.10
CA ASP A 161 1.47 -14.73 -0.22
C ASP A 161 0.58 -14.99 -1.44
N ILE A 162 0.74 -16.13 -2.11
CA ILE A 162 0.02 -16.51 -3.32
C ILE A 162 -1.05 -17.54 -2.98
N GLY A 163 -2.30 -17.12 -2.96
CA GLY A 163 -3.43 -17.97 -2.58
C GLY A 163 -4.43 -18.22 -3.70
N ILE A 164 -4.01 -18.18 -4.96
CA ILE A 164 -4.88 -18.41 -6.13
C ILE A 164 -4.85 -19.86 -6.63
N GLY A 165 -4.15 -20.73 -5.93
CA GLY A 165 -3.98 -22.14 -6.29
C GLY A 165 -2.77 -22.40 -7.18
N PRO A 166 -2.21 -23.65 -7.12
CA PRO A 166 -0.98 -23.98 -7.83
C PRO A 166 -1.10 -23.91 -9.35
N ASP A 167 -2.26 -24.25 -9.92
CA ASP A 167 -2.47 -24.22 -11.37
C ASP A 167 -2.50 -22.77 -11.90
N ASN A 168 -3.16 -21.87 -11.21
CA ASN A 168 -3.18 -20.44 -11.54
C ASN A 168 -1.79 -19.84 -11.38
N MET A 169 -1.09 -20.17 -10.31
CA MET A 169 0.28 -19.71 -10.09
C MET A 169 1.19 -20.11 -11.26
N LYS A 170 1.18 -21.36 -11.66
CA LYS A 170 1.96 -21.86 -12.81
C LYS A 170 1.58 -21.14 -14.11
N ARG A 171 0.28 -20.95 -14.35
CA ARG A 171 -0.21 -20.29 -15.55
C ARG A 171 0.27 -18.83 -15.62
N TRP A 172 0.19 -18.09 -14.51
CA TRP A 172 0.64 -16.69 -14.47
C TRP A 172 2.14 -16.58 -14.74
N LEU A 173 2.95 -17.46 -14.14
CA LEU A 173 4.38 -17.50 -14.40
C LEU A 173 4.69 -17.84 -15.86
N LYS A 174 3.96 -18.79 -16.43
CA LYS A 174 4.15 -19.19 -17.84
C LYS A 174 3.79 -18.08 -18.82
N THR A 175 2.70 -17.34 -18.56
CA THR A 175 2.20 -16.28 -19.45
C THR A 175 2.87 -14.94 -19.17
N GLY A 176 3.71 -14.83 -18.15
CA GLY A 176 4.36 -13.57 -17.77
C GLY A 176 3.46 -12.57 -17.09
N LYS A 177 2.32 -13.01 -16.55
CA LYS A 177 1.40 -12.13 -15.83
C LYS A 177 2.02 -11.66 -14.51
N CYS A 178 1.92 -10.34 -14.23
CA CYS A 178 2.37 -9.76 -12.97
C CYS A 178 1.50 -10.27 -11.81
N SER A 179 2.07 -10.48 -10.75
CA SER A 179 2.34 -9.98 -9.45
C SER A 179 3.47 -10.72 -8.69
N PHE A 180 3.96 -11.80 -9.21
CA PHE A 180 5.01 -12.59 -8.55
C PHE A 180 6.05 -13.15 -9.51
N LEU A 181 6.32 -12.42 -10.60
CA LEU A 181 7.40 -12.76 -11.53
C LEU A 181 8.75 -12.65 -10.82
N PRO A 182 9.75 -13.46 -11.23
CA PRO A 182 11.09 -13.37 -10.66
C PRO A 182 11.69 -11.97 -10.66
N GLU A 183 11.55 -11.23 -11.76
CA GLU A 183 12.03 -9.85 -11.86
C GLU A 183 11.32 -8.89 -10.91
N GLU A 184 10.01 -9.07 -10.67
CA GLU A 184 9.25 -8.28 -9.70
C GLU A 184 9.75 -8.54 -8.27
N ARG A 185 9.97 -9.79 -7.93
CA ARG A 185 10.52 -10.17 -6.62
C ARG A 185 11.95 -9.68 -6.42
N GLU A 186 12.71 -9.55 -7.49
CA GLU A 186 14.04 -8.93 -7.45
C GLU A 186 13.95 -7.45 -7.08
N TRP A 187 13.01 -6.70 -7.65
CA TRP A 187 12.79 -5.30 -7.27
C TRP A 187 12.42 -5.16 -5.80
N MET A 188 11.54 -6.01 -5.32
CA MET A 188 11.17 -6.06 -3.90
C MET A 188 12.37 -6.42 -3.02
N ALA A 189 13.19 -7.38 -3.45
CA ALA A 189 14.38 -7.79 -2.72
C ALA A 189 15.40 -6.66 -2.59
N ARG A 190 15.54 -5.82 -3.60
CA ARG A 190 16.43 -4.64 -3.54
C ARG A 190 15.97 -3.64 -2.48
N LEU A 191 14.66 -3.40 -2.36
CA LEU A 191 14.10 -2.57 -1.30
C LEU A 191 14.40 -3.17 0.08
N LYS A 192 14.19 -4.46 0.25
CA LYS A 192 14.50 -5.16 1.51
C LYS A 192 15.99 -5.12 1.83
N ASN A 193 16.86 -5.30 0.84
CA ASN A 193 18.31 -5.26 1.03
C ASN A 193 18.82 -3.86 1.41
N TRP A 194 18.12 -2.81 1.00
CA TRP A 194 18.43 -1.46 1.49
C TRP A 194 18.20 -1.35 3.01
N GLY A 195 17.26 -2.12 3.56
CA GLY A 195 16.98 -2.13 5.00
C GLY A 195 15.51 -2.04 5.36
N LEU A 196 14.63 -2.54 4.48
CA LEU A 196 13.20 -2.62 4.74
C LEU A 196 12.78 -4.05 5.05
N THR A 197 11.94 -4.22 6.06
CA THR A 197 11.38 -5.51 6.47
C THR A 197 9.86 -5.49 6.33
N ASP A 198 9.29 -6.52 5.74
CA ASP A 198 7.85 -6.74 5.69
C ASP A 198 7.33 -7.00 7.10
N SER A 199 6.63 -6.02 7.67
CA SER A 199 6.22 -6.05 9.07
C SER A 199 5.25 -7.18 9.39
N PHE A 200 4.30 -7.47 8.49
CA PHE A 200 3.38 -8.59 8.68
C PHE A 200 4.12 -9.93 8.68
N ARG A 201 4.99 -10.13 7.70
CA ARG A 201 5.75 -11.37 7.56
C ARG A 201 6.74 -11.57 8.72
N HIS A 202 7.34 -10.49 9.19
CA HIS A 202 8.23 -10.52 10.35
C HIS A 202 7.53 -11.06 11.61
N LEU A 203 6.29 -10.62 11.84
CA LEU A 203 5.50 -11.06 13.01
C LEU A 203 4.80 -12.40 12.78
N ASN A 204 4.57 -12.79 11.55
CA ASN A 204 3.79 -13.97 11.17
C ASN A 204 4.53 -14.81 10.11
N PRO A 205 5.73 -15.35 10.43
CA PRO A 205 6.59 -15.98 9.43
C PRO A 205 6.00 -17.23 8.78
N GLU A 206 5.09 -17.93 9.47
CA GLU A 206 4.51 -19.20 9.01
C GLU A 206 3.10 -19.04 8.41
N VAL A 207 2.52 -17.83 8.44
CA VAL A 207 1.14 -17.62 7.96
C VAL A 207 1.11 -17.63 6.42
N ALA A 208 0.29 -18.51 5.86
CA ALA A 208 0.19 -18.73 4.40
C ALA A 208 -1.25 -18.63 3.87
N ASP A 209 -2.19 -18.16 4.67
CA ASP A 209 -3.62 -18.11 4.37
C ASP A 209 -4.23 -16.70 4.56
N VAL A 210 -3.38 -15.67 4.62
CA VAL A 210 -3.82 -14.28 4.77
C VAL A 210 -3.43 -13.49 3.52
N PHE A 211 -4.43 -12.90 2.88
CA PHE A 211 -4.30 -12.16 1.64
C PHE A 211 -4.93 -10.79 1.79
N SER A 212 -4.55 -9.84 0.93
CA SER A 212 -5.05 -8.47 0.98
C SER A 212 -5.93 -8.10 -0.22
N TRP A 213 -5.87 -8.87 -1.29
CA TRP A 213 -6.64 -8.65 -2.50
C TRP A 213 -7.39 -9.92 -2.92
N PHE A 214 -8.65 -9.74 -3.34
CA PHE A 214 -9.53 -10.83 -3.75
C PHE A 214 -10.32 -10.39 -4.98
N ASP A 215 -10.15 -11.11 -6.08
CA ASP A 215 -10.84 -10.80 -7.32
C ASP A 215 -12.36 -10.88 -7.14
N TYR A 216 -13.07 -9.85 -7.59
CA TYR A 216 -14.53 -9.80 -7.51
C TYR A 216 -15.21 -10.90 -8.33
N ARG A 217 -14.70 -11.18 -9.53
CA ARG A 217 -15.33 -12.10 -10.47
C ARG A 217 -15.28 -13.55 -10.00
N SER A 218 -14.14 -13.95 -9.50
CA SER A 218 -13.94 -15.31 -8.97
C SER A 218 -14.47 -15.49 -7.55
N ARG A 219 -14.87 -14.39 -6.88
CA ARG A 219 -15.42 -14.40 -5.52
C ARG A 219 -14.51 -15.10 -4.51
N GLY A 220 -13.20 -14.91 -4.65
CA GLY A 220 -12.21 -15.60 -3.82
C GLY A 220 -12.31 -15.32 -2.32
N PHE A 221 -12.87 -14.16 -1.94
CA PHE A 221 -13.07 -13.80 -0.53
C PHE A 221 -14.12 -14.68 0.15
N GLU A 222 -15.16 -15.08 -0.57
CA GLU A 222 -16.24 -15.95 -0.04
C GLU A 222 -15.88 -17.43 -0.04
N ASP A 223 -14.81 -17.82 -0.72
CA ASP A 223 -14.36 -19.22 -0.77
C ASP A 223 -13.75 -19.70 0.55
N GLN A 224 -13.79 -21.04 0.74
CA GLN A 224 -13.13 -21.70 1.85
C GLN A 224 -12.28 -22.85 1.30
N PRO A 225 -10.93 -22.76 1.38
CA PRO A 225 -10.16 -21.60 1.86
C PRO A 225 -10.27 -20.40 0.92
N LYS A 226 -10.05 -19.19 1.45
CA LYS A 226 -10.06 -17.97 0.65
C LYS A 226 -8.99 -18.03 -0.44
N ARG A 227 -9.32 -17.46 -1.61
CA ARG A 227 -8.38 -17.38 -2.75
C ARG A 227 -8.08 -15.93 -3.07
N GLY A 228 -6.85 -15.53 -2.84
CA GLY A 228 -6.40 -14.16 -3.06
C GLY A 228 -4.90 -14.04 -3.13
N LEU A 229 -4.43 -12.81 -3.13
CA LEU A 229 -3.01 -12.47 -3.11
C LEU A 229 -2.73 -11.46 -2.00
N ARG A 230 -1.63 -11.60 -1.29
CA ARG A 230 -1.15 -10.53 -0.41
C ARG A 230 -0.21 -9.64 -1.21
N ILE A 231 -0.73 -8.50 -1.64
CA ILE A 231 -0.06 -7.50 -2.48
C ILE A 231 -0.07 -6.09 -1.87
N ASP A 232 -0.63 -5.95 -0.70
CA ASP A 232 -0.56 -4.73 0.12
C ASP A 232 0.36 -5.01 1.29
N VAL A 233 1.36 -4.17 1.49
CA VAL A 233 2.39 -4.38 2.52
C VAL A 233 2.74 -3.08 3.23
N ILE A 234 3.26 -3.22 4.45
CA ILE A 234 3.87 -2.14 5.23
C ILE A 234 5.30 -2.57 5.55
N LEU A 235 6.25 -1.97 4.87
CA LEU A 235 7.67 -2.25 5.03
C LEU A 235 8.26 -1.26 6.04
N ALA A 236 8.91 -1.78 7.08
CA ALA A 236 9.53 -0.97 8.13
C ALA A 236 11.05 -0.96 7.99
N SER A 237 11.66 0.21 8.16
CA SER A 237 13.12 0.35 8.18
C SER A 237 13.75 -0.34 9.38
N HIS A 238 15.06 -0.59 9.32
CA HIS A 238 15.82 -1.13 10.46
C HIS A 238 15.65 -0.26 11.71
N GLY A 239 15.62 1.07 11.55
CA GLY A 239 15.44 1.99 12.67
C GLY A 239 14.05 1.91 13.32
N LEU A 240 13.06 1.44 12.58
CA LEU A 240 11.68 1.30 13.06
C LEU A 240 11.33 -0.13 13.51
N LEU A 241 12.02 -1.13 12.97
CA LEU A 241 11.70 -2.53 13.20
C LEU A 241 11.59 -2.93 14.67
N PRO A 242 12.46 -2.46 15.61
CA PRO A 242 12.33 -2.78 17.03
C PRO A 242 11.02 -2.29 17.66
N ARG A 243 10.34 -1.33 17.05
CA ARG A 243 9.08 -0.76 17.52
C ARG A 243 7.84 -1.47 16.95
N VAL A 244 8.01 -2.37 16.02
CA VAL A 244 6.91 -3.12 15.39
C VAL A 244 6.30 -4.08 16.41
N LYS A 245 5.03 -3.83 16.77
CA LYS A 245 4.34 -4.54 17.85
C LYS A 245 3.28 -5.51 17.33
N ALA A 246 2.49 -5.07 16.36
CA ALA A 246 1.42 -5.86 15.77
C ALA A 246 1.17 -5.41 14.32
N ALA A 247 0.70 -6.33 13.51
CA ALA A 247 0.32 -6.06 12.11
C ALA A 247 -0.80 -7.02 11.70
N GLY A 248 -1.63 -6.59 10.78
CA GLY A 248 -2.74 -7.45 10.33
C GLY A 248 -3.41 -6.97 9.06
N VAL A 249 -4.36 -7.79 8.62
CA VAL A 249 -5.22 -7.54 7.46
C VAL A 249 -6.67 -7.58 7.96
N ASP A 250 -7.48 -6.58 7.60
CA ASP A 250 -8.83 -6.43 8.12
C ASP A 250 -9.87 -7.10 7.20
N TYR A 251 -10.18 -8.34 7.50
CA TYR A 251 -11.20 -9.10 6.76
C TYR A 251 -12.63 -8.65 7.05
N GLU A 252 -12.89 -8.11 8.23
CA GLU A 252 -14.22 -7.59 8.56
C GLU A 252 -14.59 -6.42 7.63
N LEU A 253 -13.66 -5.50 7.42
CA LEU A 253 -13.86 -4.41 6.47
C LEU A 253 -13.96 -4.91 5.03
N ARG A 254 -13.13 -5.90 4.63
CA ARG A 254 -13.22 -6.49 3.30
C ARG A 254 -14.58 -7.15 3.04
N GLY A 255 -15.21 -7.68 4.07
CA GLY A 255 -16.51 -8.34 4.00
C GLY A 255 -17.71 -7.41 4.10
N MET A 256 -17.54 -6.10 4.18
CA MET A 256 -18.65 -5.15 4.22
C MET A 256 -19.42 -5.12 2.89
N GLU A 257 -20.57 -4.48 2.89
CA GLU A 257 -21.34 -4.22 1.67
C GLU A 257 -20.56 -3.32 0.72
N LYS A 258 -20.60 -3.62 -0.57
CA LYS A 258 -19.90 -2.88 -1.64
C LYS A 258 -18.43 -2.58 -1.31
N PRO A 259 -17.65 -3.60 -0.96
CA PRO A 259 -16.27 -3.40 -0.50
C PRO A 259 -15.34 -3.07 -1.65
N SER A 260 -14.17 -2.51 -1.30
CA SER A 260 -13.01 -2.57 -2.18
C SER A 260 -12.62 -4.05 -2.41
N ASP A 261 -11.98 -4.35 -3.53
CA ASP A 261 -11.37 -5.67 -3.75
C ASP A 261 -10.14 -5.90 -2.86
N HIS A 262 -9.61 -4.85 -2.27
CA HIS A 262 -8.56 -4.91 -1.25
C HIS A 262 -9.13 -4.85 0.17
N ALA A 263 -8.43 -5.48 1.10
CA ALA A 263 -8.64 -5.31 2.53
C ALA A 263 -7.69 -4.24 3.07
N PRO A 264 -8.10 -3.43 4.05
CA PRO A 264 -7.15 -2.58 4.76
C PRO A 264 -6.10 -3.41 5.49
N ILE A 265 -4.88 -2.91 5.51
CA ILE A 265 -3.79 -3.49 6.29
C ILE A 265 -3.31 -2.47 7.32
N TRP A 266 -2.79 -2.94 8.44
CA TRP A 266 -2.41 -2.06 9.54
C TRP A 266 -1.13 -2.50 10.23
N LEU A 267 -0.47 -1.52 10.85
CA LEU A 267 0.75 -1.67 11.64
C LEU A 267 0.60 -0.89 12.94
N GLU A 268 0.93 -1.51 14.05
CA GLU A 268 0.99 -0.87 15.35
C GLU A 268 2.45 -0.81 15.83
N LEU A 269 2.89 0.39 16.19
CA LEU A 269 4.22 0.67 16.72
C LEU A 269 4.14 1.02 18.19
N SER A 270 5.10 0.55 18.94
CA SER A 270 5.25 0.94 20.34
C SER A 270 5.69 2.38 20.50
#